data_6dddee80209ea2b17c50369c30136ce6
#
_entry.id   6dddee80209ea2b17c50369c30136ce6
#
_cell.length_a   1.000
_cell.length_b   1.000
_cell.length_c   1.000
_cell.angle_alpha   90.00
_cell.angle_beta   90.00
_cell.angle_gamma   90.00
#
_symmetry.space_group_name_H-M   'P 1'
#
loop_
_entity.id
_entity.type
_entity.pdbx_description
1 polymer ?
#
loop_
_entity_poly.entity_id
_entity_poly.type
_entity_poly.pdbx_seq_one_letter_code
_entity_poly.pdbx_strand_id
1 'polypeptide(L)'
;NNPICVEVETKALLESLDRVSVVISEKLKSPVRCLFDADRVYLSARTGNGEAKDICPISGDGQQLEIGFNNRYLMDALRYAPADKVKMQLNTGISPCIITPVDGGDEFLYMVLPVRLKAQ
;
A
#
# COMPACT_ATOMS: atom_id res chain seq x y z
N ASN A 1 15.78 -10.86 -9.65
CA ASN A 1 15.50 -9.45 -9.39
C ASN A 1 15.33 -9.21 -7.90
N ASN A 2 15.98 -8.18 -7.42
CA ASN A 2 15.88 -7.84 -6.02
C ASN A 2 14.55 -7.12 -5.76
N PRO A 3 13.85 -7.47 -4.68
CA PRO A 3 12.65 -6.75 -4.35
C PRO A 3 12.96 -5.33 -3.90
N ILE A 4 12.00 -4.46 -4.10
CA ILE A 4 12.05 -3.11 -3.56
C ILE A 4 11.54 -3.19 -2.12
N CYS A 5 12.32 -2.69 -1.18
CA CYS A 5 11.95 -2.73 0.23
C CYS A 5 11.67 -1.32 0.71
N VAL A 6 10.52 -1.11 1.31
CA VAL A 6 10.16 0.17 1.93
C VAL A 6 9.72 -0.08 3.36
N GLU A 7 9.99 0.88 4.22
CA GLU A 7 9.49 0.87 5.59
C GLU A 7 8.55 2.04 5.78
N VAL A 8 7.46 1.78 6.47
CA VAL A 8 6.43 2.80 6.67
C VAL A 8 5.81 2.63 8.04
N GLU A 9 5.43 3.75 8.64
CA GLU A 9 4.66 3.70 9.88
C GLU A 9 3.28 3.12 9.59
N THR A 10 2.95 2.07 10.33
CA THR A 10 1.70 1.34 10.12
C THR A 10 0.49 2.26 10.23
N LYS A 11 0.44 3.06 11.29
CA LYS A 11 -0.69 3.94 11.53
C LYS A 11 -0.79 5.05 10.50
N ALA A 12 0.36 5.61 10.09
CA ALA A 12 0.36 6.68 9.11
C ALA A 12 -0.18 6.20 7.76
N LEU A 13 0.22 5.00 7.34
CA LEU A 13 -0.27 4.46 6.08
C LEU A 13 -1.75 4.11 6.17
N LEU A 14 -2.19 3.54 7.30
CA LEU A 14 -3.60 3.27 7.51
C LEU A 14 -4.45 4.53 7.41
N GLU A 15 -3.99 5.62 8.02
CA GLU A 15 -4.72 6.89 7.97
C GLU A 15 -4.77 7.44 6.55
N SER A 16 -3.67 7.34 5.81
CA SER A 16 -3.65 7.78 4.42
C SER A 16 -4.60 6.97 3.55
N LEU A 17 -4.61 5.65 3.73
CA LEU A 17 -5.54 4.78 3.01
C LEU A 17 -6.99 5.10 3.35
N ASP A 18 -7.25 5.37 4.62
CA ASP A 18 -8.60 5.73 5.06
C ASP A 18 -9.08 7.01 4.39
N ARG A 19 -8.21 8.01 4.30
CA ARG A 19 -8.57 9.28 3.65
C ARG A 19 -8.86 9.09 2.17
N VAL A 20 -8.08 8.25 1.49
CA VAL A 20 -8.28 8.00 0.06
C VAL A 20 -9.52 7.14 -0.18
N SER A 21 -9.87 6.31 0.79
CA SER A 21 -10.98 5.37 0.62
C SER A 21 -12.35 6.04 0.55
N VAL A 22 -12.45 7.33 0.84
CA VAL A 22 -13.75 8.02 0.86
C VAL A 22 -14.45 7.99 -0.50
N VAL A 23 -13.70 7.84 -1.59
CA VAL A 23 -14.31 7.75 -2.93
C VAL A 23 -14.52 6.30 -3.37
N ILE A 24 -14.04 5.33 -2.58
CA ILE A 24 -14.17 3.90 -2.92
C ILE A 24 -15.35 3.34 -2.16
N SER A 25 -16.28 2.72 -2.88
CA SER A 25 -17.40 2.04 -2.23
C SER A 25 -17.25 0.53 -2.42
N GLU A 26 -17.97 -0.23 -1.62
CA GLU A 26 -17.97 -1.68 -1.75
C GLU A 26 -18.48 -2.14 -3.11
N LYS A 27 -19.40 -1.38 -3.68
CA LYS A 27 -19.93 -1.71 -4.99
C LYS A 27 -18.96 -1.46 -6.11
N LEU A 28 -18.18 -0.39 -6.01
CA LEU A 28 -17.30 0.02 -7.09
C LEU A 28 -15.98 -0.77 -7.09
N LYS A 29 -15.50 -1.18 -5.92
CA LYS A 29 -14.30 -2.00 -5.78
C LYS A 29 -13.10 -1.48 -6.54
N SER A 30 -12.98 -0.17 -6.68
CA SER A 30 -11.86 0.44 -7.37
C SER A 30 -10.59 0.25 -6.54
N PRO A 31 -9.46 -0.02 -7.19
CA PRO A 31 -8.22 -0.15 -6.44
C PRO A 31 -7.70 1.19 -5.98
N VAL A 32 -6.92 1.17 -4.90
CA VAL A 32 -6.08 2.30 -4.56
C VAL A 32 -4.77 2.15 -5.33
N ARG A 33 -4.32 3.25 -5.93
CA ARG A 33 -3.03 3.27 -6.62
C ARG A 33 -1.97 3.76 -5.66
N CYS A 34 -0.89 3.01 -5.54
CA CYS A 34 0.23 3.38 -4.69
C CYS A 34 1.46 3.54 -5.57
N LEU A 35 1.90 4.77 -5.73
CA LEU A 35 3.15 5.05 -6.44
C LEU A 35 4.23 5.28 -5.40
N PHE A 36 5.10 4.28 -5.25
CA PHE A 36 6.23 4.36 -4.34
C PHE A 36 7.36 5.15 -5.00
N ASP A 37 7.96 6.03 -4.24
CA ASP A 37 9.09 6.81 -4.70
C ASP A 37 10.13 6.82 -3.58
N ALA A 38 11.18 7.61 -3.71
CA ALA A 38 12.33 7.55 -2.81
C ALA A 38 11.96 7.64 -1.32
N ASP A 39 11.15 8.64 -0.95
CA ASP A 39 10.86 8.91 0.45
C ASP A 39 9.37 9.06 0.73
N ARG A 40 8.54 8.68 -0.23
CA ARG A 40 7.09 8.81 -0.05
C ARG A 40 6.34 7.86 -0.97
N VAL A 41 5.10 7.59 -0.59
CA VAL A 41 4.19 6.89 -1.47
C VAL A 41 3.01 7.82 -1.75
N TYR A 42 2.68 7.95 -3.02
CA TYR A 42 1.54 8.74 -3.48
C TYR A 42 0.37 7.79 -3.62
N LEU A 43 -0.70 8.09 -2.90
CA LEU A 43 -1.90 7.26 -2.89
C LEU A 43 -2.99 7.99 -3.65
N SER A 44 -3.69 7.26 -4.50
CA SER A 44 -4.81 7.87 -5.22
C SER A 44 -5.89 6.84 -5.47
N ALA A 45 -7.13 7.31 -5.54
CA ALA A 45 -8.27 6.50 -5.92
C ALA A 45 -9.20 7.36 -6.76
N ARG A 46 -9.75 6.77 -7.81
CA ARG A 46 -10.66 7.48 -8.70
C ARG A 46 -11.83 6.59 -9.03
N THR A 47 -13.00 7.10 -8.80
CA THR A 47 -14.25 6.39 -9.07
C THR A 47 -15.25 7.35 -9.67
N GLY A 48 -16.45 6.84 -9.99
CA GLY A 48 -17.55 7.70 -10.40
C GLY A 48 -17.97 8.70 -9.34
N ASN A 49 -17.59 8.47 -8.08
CA ASN A 49 -17.90 9.37 -6.98
C ASN A 49 -16.88 10.49 -6.81
N GLY A 50 -15.78 10.45 -7.54
CA GLY A 50 -14.76 11.49 -7.44
C GLY A 50 -13.35 10.91 -7.38
N GLU A 51 -12.43 11.75 -6.97
CA GLU A 51 -11.01 11.40 -6.86
C GLU A 51 -10.48 11.83 -5.51
N ALA A 52 -9.64 10.98 -4.90
CA ALA A 52 -8.97 11.30 -3.66
C ALA A 52 -7.49 10.99 -3.80
N LYS A 53 -6.65 11.82 -3.18
CA LYS A 53 -5.20 11.66 -3.21
C LYS A 53 -4.63 11.96 -1.85
N ASP A 54 -3.54 11.27 -1.52
CA ASP A 54 -2.82 11.54 -0.28
C ASP A 54 -1.36 11.14 -0.47
N ILE A 55 -0.53 11.55 0.46
CA ILE A 55 0.90 11.25 0.43
C ILE A 55 1.29 10.75 1.80
N CYS A 56 2.06 9.65 1.85
CA CYS A 56 2.55 9.09 3.09
C CYS A 56 4.08 8.99 3.04
N PRO A 57 4.78 9.46 4.07
CA PRO A 57 6.24 9.31 4.11
C PRO A 57 6.64 7.85 4.26
N ILE A 58 7.71 7.47 3.59
CA ILE A 58 8.29 6.13 3.71
C ILE A 58 9.80 6.25 3.68
N SER A 59 10.47 5.14 4.03
CA SER A 59 11.90 4.97 3.80
C SER A 59 12.08 3.80 2.85
N GLY A 60 12.79 4.01 1.76
CA GLY A 60 12.89 2.97 0.75
C GLY A 60 14.13 3.07 -0.10
N ASP A 61 14.15 2.25 -1.14
CA ASP A 61 15.32 2.10 -2.01
C ASP A 61 15.44 3.18 -3.07
N GLY A 62 14.52 4.09 -3.15
CA GLY A 62 14.58 5.17 -4.12
C GLY A 62 14.07 4.81 -5.51
N GLN A 63 13.61 3.60 -5.71
CA GLN A 63 13.06 3.18 -6.99
C GLN A 63 11.57 3.47 -7.06
N GLN A 64 11.12 3.85 -8.23
CA GLN A 64 9.69 4.09 -8.46
C GLN A 64 8.99 2.81 -8.83
N LEU A 65 7.82 2.60 -8.24
CA LEU A 65 6.99 1.44 -8.57
C LEU A 65 5.54 1.78 -8.28
N GLU A 66 4.68 1.57 -9.27
CA GLU A 66 3.25 1.77 -9.09
C GLU A 66 2.55 0.43 -8.97
N ILE A 67 1.77 0.27 -7.91
CA ILE A 67 1.01 -0.96 -7.66
C ILE A 67 -0.41 -0.57 -7.26
N GLY A 68 -1.39 -1.31 -7.79
CA GLY A 68 -2.76 -1.20 -7.34
C GLY A 68 -3.05 -2.24 -6.28
N PHE A 69 -3.80 -1.85 -5.24
CA PHE A 69 -4.22 -2.76 -4.19
C PHE A 69 -5.72 -2.66 -3.97
N ASN A 70 -6.30 -3.76 -3.55
CA ASN A 70 -7.62 -3.70 -2.94
C ASN A 70 -7.45 -2.99 -1.60
N ASN A 71 -8.07 -1.82 -1.48
CA ASN A 71 -7.89 -0.96 -0.32
C ASN A 71 -8.20 -1.70 1.00
N ARG A 72 -9.29 -2.46 1.00
CA ARG A 72 -9.72 -3.18 2.20
C ARG A 72 -8.68 -4.22 2.63
N TYR A 73 -8.14 -4.98 1.68
CA TYR A 73 -7.16 -6.01 2.01
C TYR A 73 -5.87 -5.41 2.52
N LEU A 74 -5.42 -4.32 1.92
CA LEU A 74 -4.21 -3.66 2.38
C LEU A 74 -4.41 -3.07 3.77
N MET A 75 -5.55 -2.43 4.03
CA MET A 75 -5.84 -1.89 5.35
C MET A 75 -5.94 -2.99 6.40
N ASP A 76 -6.56 -4.13 6.05
CA ASP A 76 -6.64 -5.24 6.98
C ASP A 76 -5.25 -5.77 7.36
N ALA A 77 -4.37 -5.89 6.37
CA ALA A 77 -3.00 -6.33 6.65
C ALA A 77 -2.32 -5.41 7.64
N LEU A 78 -2.49 -4.11 7.48
CA LEU A 78 -1.88 -3.13 8.37
C LEU A 78 -2.51 -3.13 9.76
N ARG A 79 -3.82 -3.34 9.83
CA ARG A 79 -4.50 -3.41 11.14
C ARG A 79 -4.04 -4.59 11.97
N TYR A 80 -3.71 -5.71 11.33
CA TYR A 80 -3.27 -6.89 12.05
C TYR A 80 -1.77 -6.92 12.30
N ALA A 81 -1.02 -5.99 11.73
CA ALA A 81 0.42 -5.96 11.92
C ALA A 81 0.75 -5.60 13.37
N PRO A 82 1.57 -6.42 14.05
CA PRO A 82 1.84 -6.21 15.49
C PRO A 82 2.97 -5.23 15.76
N ALA A 83 3.17 -4.24 14.91
CA ALA A 83 4.31 -3.33 15.04
C ALA A 83 3.94 -1.93 14.58
N ASP A 84 4.65 -0.95 15.11
CA ASP A 84 4.45 0.45 14.74
C ASP A 84 4.94 0.73 13.33
N LYS A 85 5.89 -0.03 12.86
CA LYS A 85 6.42 0.07 11.49
C LYS A 85 6.39 -1.27 10.83
N VAL A 86 6.11 -1.27 9.55
CA VAL A 86 6.15 -2.49 8.74
C VAL A 86 7.11 -2.29 7.58
N LYS A 87 7.67 -3.40 7.13
CA LYS A 87 8.44 -3.46 5.91
C LYS A 87 7.56 -4.04 4.82
N MET A 88 7.54 -3.39 3.67
CA MET A 88 6.82 -3.88 2.52
C MET A 88 7.83 -4.26 1.45
N GLN A 89 7.78 -5.51 1.02
CA GLN A 89 8.63 -6.00 -0.05
C GLN A 89 7.81 -6.04 -1.33
N LEU A 90 8.26 -5.28 -2.31
CA LEU A 90 7.57 -5.09 -3.58
C LEU A 90 8.51 -5.54 -4.69
N ASN A 91 7.97 -6.11 -5.75
CA ASN A 91 8.82 -6.54 -6.86
C ASN A 91 8.34 -5.94 -8.18
N THR A 92 7.12 -6.26 -8.57
CA THR A 92 6.51 -5.71 -9.78
C THR A 92 5.08 -5.32 -9.47
N GLY A 93 4.43 -4.66 -10.42
CA GLY A 93 3.02 -4.29 -10.25
C GLY A 93 2.06 -5.46 -10.23
N ILE A 94 2.55 -6.68 -10.50
CA ILE A 94 1.71 -7.87 -10.52
C ILE A 94 2.17 -8.94 -9.53
N SER A 95 3.25 -8.69 -8.80
CA SER A 95 3.76 -9.63 -7.80
C SER A 95 3.19 -9.31 -6.43
N PRO A 96 2.98 -10.32 -5.58
CA PRO A 96 2.47 -10.07 -4.24
C PRO A 96 3.37 -9.16 -3.43
N CYS A 97 2.74 -8.31 -2.63
CA CYS A 97 3.43 -7.49 -1.64
C CYS A 97 3.52 -8.28 -0.34
N ILE A 98 4.71 -8.35 0.23
CA ILE A 98 4.90 -9.05 1.50
C ILE A 98 5.12 -8.01 2.59
N ILE A 99 4.31 -8.08 3.63
CA ILE A 99 4.34 -7.14 4.74
C ILE A 99 4.81 -7.87 5.98
N THR A 100 5.88 -7.36 6.58
CA THR A 100 6.42 -7.92 7.82
C THR A 100 6.67 -6.78 8.80
N PRO A 101 6.63 -7.06 10.13
CA PRO A 101 6.94 -6.02 11.11
C PRO A 101 8.43 -5.71 11.10
N VAL A 102 8.77 -4.45 11.35
CA VAL A 102 10.18 -4.05 11.42
C VAL A 102 10.79 -4.58 12.71
N ASP A 103 10.09 -4.46 13.83
CA ASP A 103 10.61 -4.84 15.14
C ASP A 103 9.69 -5.80 15.88
N GLY A 104 9.03 -6.68 15.21
CA GLY A 104 8.05 -7.56 15.85
C GLY A 104 8.38 -9.04 15.80
N GLY A 105 9.59 -9.38 15.41
CA GLY A 105 9.95 -10.77 15.26
C GLY A 105 9.49 -11.34 13.92
N ASP A 106 9.76 -12.62 13.72
CA ASP A 106 9.55 -13.25 12.43
C ASP A 106 8.22 -13.99 12.32
N GLU A 107 7.35 -13.85 13.31
CA GLU A 107 6.15 -14.66 13.37
C GLU A 107 4.97 -14.09 12.58
N PHE A 108 5.08 -12.85 12.13
CA PHE A 108 4.02 -12.24 11.36
C PHE A 108 4.49 -12.00 9.93
N LEU A 109 3.70 -12.51 8.99
CA LEU A 109 3.93 -12.25 7.58
C LEU A 109 2.56 -12.17 6.92
N TYR A 110 2.31 -11.11 6.17
CA TYR A 110 1.05 -10.93 5.48
C TYR A 110 1.33 -10.69 4.00
N MET A 111 0.65 -11.42 3.15
CA MET A 111 0.80 -11.30 1.71
C MET A 111 -0.43 -10.63 1.13
N VAL A 112 -0.22 -9.56 0.39
CA VAL A 112 -1.31 -8.84 -0.26
C VAL A 112 -1.11 -8.93 -1.76
N LEU A 113 -2.10 -9.49 -2.44
CA LEU A 113 -2.05 -9.59 -3.89
C LEU A 113 -2.38 -8.25 -4.51
N PRO A 114 -1.63 -7.85 -5.55
CA PRO A 114 -1.93 -6.59 -6.21
C PRO A 114 -3.15 -6.72 -7.12
N VAL A 115 -3.76 -5.59 -7.41
CA VAL A 115 -4.82 -5.48 -8.39
C VAL A 115 -4.18 -4.90 -9.64
N ARG A 116 -4.42 -5.54 -10.79
CA ARG A 116 -3.87 -5.05 -12.04
C ARG A 116 -4.49 -3.69 -12.37
N LEU A 117 -3.65 -2.69 -12.58
CA LEU A 117 -4.10 -1.36 -12.94
C LEU A 117 -4.41 -1.31 -14.43
N LYS A 118 -5.52 -0.70 -14.77
CA LYS A 118 -5.88 -0.52 -16.17
C LYS A 118 -5.14 0.68 -16.72
N ALA A 119 -4.75 0.59 -17.98
CA ALA A 119 -4.18 1.73 -18.69
C ALA A 119 -5.23 2.82 -18.80
N GLN A 120 -4.80 4.05 -18.70
CA GLN A 120 -5.70 5.20 -18.79
C GLN A 120 -5.34 6.09 -19.93
#